data_fb3fef52b98f8857150abc4de3aaef67
#
_entry.id   fb3fef52b98f8857150abc4de3aaef67
#
_cell.length_a   1.000
_cell.length_b   1.000
_cell.length_c   1.000
_cell.angle_alpha   90.00
_cell.angle_beta   90.00
_cell.angle_gamma   90.00
#
_symmetry.space_group_name_H-M   'P 1'
#
loop_
_entity.id
_entity.type
_entity.pdbx_description
1 polymer ?
#
loop_
_entity_poly.entity_id
_entity_poly.type
_entity_poly.pdbx_seq_one_letter_code
_entity_poly.pdbx_strand_id
1 'polypeptide(L)'
;MVEERFYTITQVSRMTVIKPHVLRYWEKEFRWLRPRKNSAGRRIYSEHDIELIRLIERLLYKEGYSIAGARRRVGKLLALSNQLQLPLSEVQTDPLERFKQELKEVLKMLGRK
;
A
#
# COMPACT_ATOMS: atom_id res chain seq x y z
N MET A 1 14.10 -16.28 15.01
CA MET A 1 14.34 -14.84 14.95
C MET A 1 14.30 -14.40 13.50
N VAL A 2 13.42 -13.48 13.18
CA VAL A 2 13.27 -13.03 11.81
C VAL A 2 14.14 -11.80 11.59
N GLU A 3 15.05 -11.88 10.64
CA GLU A 3 15.85 -10.73 10.26
C GLU A 3 15.02 -9.77 9.41
N GLU A 4 15.02 -8.52 9.81
CA GLU A 4 14.38 -7.47 9.02
C GLU A 4 15.23 -7.19 7.79
N ARG A 5 14.61 -7.25 6.62
CA ARG A 5 15.27 -6.90 5.38
C ARG A 5 14.97 -5.46 5.00
N PHE A 6 15.98 -4.80 4.49
CA PHE A 6 15.84 -3.44 4.00
C PHE A 6 16.28 -3.37 2.54
N TYR A 7 15.67 -2.47 1.83
CA TYR A 7 15.88 -2.31 0.39
C TYR A 7 16.19 -0.86 0.08
N THR A 8 17.08 -0.65 -0.88
CA THR A 8 17.39 0.71 -1.34
C THR A 8 16.25 1.22 -2.22
N ILE A 9 16.21 2.55 -2.43
CA ILE A 9 15.20 3.15 -3.31
C ILE A 9 15.29 2.57 -4.73
N THR A 10 16.48 2.27 -5.21
CA THR A 10 16.67 1.66 -6.52
C THR A 10 16.06 0.27 -6.58
N GLN A 11 16.27 -0.53 -5.53
CA GLN A 11 15.68 -1.86 -5.44
C GLN A 11 14.16 -1.79 -5.37
N VAL A 12 13.61 -0.91 -4.54
CA VAL A 12 12.16 -0.74 -4.42
C VAL A 12 11.56 -0.29 -5.74
N SER A 13 12.24 0.64 -6.42
CA SER A 13 11.78 1.12 -7.73
C SER A 13 11.71 -0.02 -8.74
N ARG A 14 12.68 -0.92 -8.73
CA ARG A 14 12.66 -2.09 -9.61
C ARG A 14 11.56 -3.07 -9.24
N MET A 15 11.35 -3.31 -7.95
CA MET A 15 10.35 -4.24 -7.47
C MET A 15 8.92 -3.79 -7.76
N THR A 16 8.69 -2.49 -7.68
CA THR A 16 7.34 -1.91 -7.79
C THR A 16 7.08 -1.25 -9.15
N VAL A 17 8.12 -1.08 -9.96
CA VAL A 17 8.04 -0.34 -11.23
C VAL A 17 7.64 1.12 -11.05
N ILE A 18 7.88 1.66 -9.86
CA ILE A 18 7.61 3.06 -9.55
C ILE A 18 8.93 3.81 -9.54
N LYS A 19 8.98 4.93 -10.23
CA LYS A 19 10.21 5.71 -10.35
C LYS A 19 10.64 6.31 -9.01
N PRO A 20 11.94 6.44 -8.75
CA PRO A 20 12.42 6.97 -7.47
C PRO A 20 11.85 8.34 -7.09
N HIS A 21 11.69 9.24 -8.07
CA HIS A 21 11.14 10.56 -7.75
C HIS A 21 9.68 10.50 -7.31
N VAL A 22 8.93 9.50 -7.79
CA VAL A 22 7.55 9.29 -7.37
C VAL A 22 7.54 8.77 -5.94
N LEU A 23 8.43 7.84 -5.61
CA LEU A 23 8.54 7.33 -4.24
C LEU A 23 8.86 8.47 -3.26
N ARG A 24 9.80 9.36 -3.63
CA ARG A 24 10.13 10.51 -2.79
C ARG A 24 8.95 11.46 -2.64
N TYR A 25 8.17 11.64 -3.70
CA TYR A 25 6.96 12.46 -3.63
C TYR A 25 5.94 11.85 -2.67
N TRP A 26 5.76 10.53 -2.74
CA TRP A 26 4.83 9.85 -1.84
C TRP A 26 5.26 9.93 -0.38
N GLU A 27 6.54 9.98 -0.07
CA GLU A 27 7.00 10.19 1.29
C GLU A 27 6.49 11.52 1.86
N LYS A 28 6.35 12.52 1.01
CA LYS A 28 5.81 13.82 1.43
C LYS A 28 4.30 13.78 1.60
N GLU A 29 3.61 13.04 0.76
CA GLU A 29 2.15 13.01 0.74
C GLU A 29 1.56 11.99 1.72
N PHE A 30 2.29 10.93 2.02
CA PHE A 30 1.82 9.86 2.90
C PHE A 30 2.73 9.79 4.12
N ARG A 31 2.27 10.38 5.23
CA ARG A 31 3.05 10.51 6.46
C ARG A 31 3.48 9.16 7.07
N TRP A 32 2.80 8.08 6.70
CA TRP A 32 3.15 6.74 7.21
C TRP A 32 4.31 6.12 6.46
N LEU A 33 4.65 6.63 5.30
CA LEU A 33 5.76 6.15 4.50
C LEU A 33 7.02 6.89 4.95
N ARG A 34 7.74 6.27 5.87
CA ARG A 34 8.93 6.87 6.49
C ARG A 34 10.11 5.92 6.43
N PRO A 35 10.80 5.85 5.29
CA PRO A 35 11.97 5.00 5.20
C PRO A 35 13.05 5.50 6.15
N ARG A 36 13.83 4.57 6.67
CA ARG A 36 14.97 4.91 7.50
C ARG A 36 16.12 5.34 6.60
N LYS A 37 17.13 5.92 7.21
CA LYS A 37 18.40 6.20 6.54
C LYS A 37 19.47 5.31 7.13
N ASN A 38 20.33 4.77 6.26
CA ASN A 38 21.46 3.99 6.73
C ASN A 38 22.61 4.92 7.16
N SER A 39 23.74 4.35 7.56
CA SER A 39 24.90 5.11 8.02
C SER A 39 25.47 6.03 6.95
N ALA A 40 25.23 5.73 5.67
CA ALA A 40 25.67 6.58 4.55
C ALA A 40 24.63 7.66 4.19
N GLY A 41 23.56 7.79 4.96
CA GLY A 41 22.52 8.79 4.70
C GLY A 41 21.56 8.44 3.58
N ARG A 42 21.57 7.20 3.12
CA ARG A 42 20.69 6.75 2.04
C ARG A 42 19.42 6.14 2.58
N ARG A 43 18.31 6.33 1.86
CA ARG A 43 17.03 5.74 2.23
C ARG A 43 17.07 4.24 2.14
N ILE A 44 16.55 3.58 3.18
CA ILE A 44 16.33 2.13 3.18
C ILE A 44 14.89 1.87 3.57
N TYR A 45 14.24 0.98 2.84
CA TYR A 45 12.81 0.68 2.99
C TYR A 45 12.64 -0.69 3.58
N SER A 46 11.78 -0.80 4.59
CA SER A 46 11.41 -2.08 5.19
C SER A 46 10.36 -2.77 4.32
N GLU A 47 10.08 -4.04 4.64
CA GLU A 47 9.00 -4.75 3.96
C GLU A 47 7.65 -4.11 4.20
N HIS A 48 7.44 -3.55 5.40
CA HIS A 48 6.22 -2.80 5.69
C HIS A 48 6.09 -1.57 4.80
N ASP A 49 7.19 -0.87 4.58
CA ASP A 49 7.20 0.28 3.65
C ASP A 49 6.82 -0.16 2.24
N ILE A 50 7.33 -1.31 1.80
CA ILE A 50 7.02 -1.83 0.47
C ILE A 50 5.55 -2.21 0.36
N GLU A 51 4.99 -2.84 1.38
CA GLU A 51 3.55 -3.14 1.40
C GLU A 51 2.72 -1.87 1.29
N LEU A 52 3.12 -0.84 2.00
CA LEU A 52 2.45 0.46 1.96
C LEU A 52 2.55 1.08 0.56
N ILE A 53 3.72 1.02 -0.05
CA ILE A 53 3.93 1.53 -1.42
C ILE A 53 3.03 0.79 -2.40
N ARG A 54 2.92 -0.53 -2.28
CA ARG A 54 2.05 -1.32 -3.16
C ARG A 54 0.57 -0.97 -2.96
N LEU A 55 0.17 -0.70 -1.72
CA LEU A 55 -1.18 -0.26 -1.43
C LEU A 55 -1.47 1.11 -2.08
N ILE A 56 -0.54 2.06 -1.92
CA ILE A 56 -0.69 3.38 -2.52
C ILE A 56 -0.79 3.28 -4.04
N GLU A 57 0.08 2.48 -4.64
CA GLU A 57 0.04 2.25 -6.08
C GLU A 57 -1.33 1.74 -6.52
N ARG A 58 -1.86 0.77 -5.82
CA ARG A 58 -3.16 0.20 -6.17
C ARG A 58 -4.27 1.23 -6.05
N LEU A 59 -4.29 1.99 -4.97
CA LEU A 59 -5.31 3.01 -4.76
C LEU A 59 -5.28 4.08 -5.83
N LEU A 60 -4.09 4.57 -6.17
CA LEU A 60 -3.95 5.65 -7.14
C LEU A 60 -4.14 5.19 -8.58
N TYR A 61 -3.52 4.07 -8.97
CA TYR A 61 -3.46 3.67 -10.37
C TYR A 61 -4.52 2.65 -10.77
N LYS A 62 -4.95 1.80 -9.86
CA LYS A 62 -5.96 0.80 -10.19
C LYS A 62 -7.36 1.21 -9.76
N GLU A 63 -7.48 1.85 -8.61
CA GLU A 63 -8.79 2.23 -8.07
C GLU A 63 -9.14 3.69 -8.29
N GLY A 64 -8.20 4.48 -8.83
CA GLY A 64 -8.48 5.84 -9.23
C GLY A 64 -8.66 6.85 -8.10
N TYR A 65 -8.14 6.57 -6.92
CA TYR A 65 -8.22 7.54 -5.83
C TYR A 65 -7.36 8.76 -6.13
N SER A 66 -7.83 9.93 -5.68
CA SER A 66 -6.97 11.11 -5.62
C SER A 66 -5.95 10.93 -4.50
N ILE A 67 -4.92 11.78 -4.48
CA ILE A 67 -3.93 11.76 -3.39
C ILE A 67 -4.64 11.93 -2.03
N ALA A 68 -5.54 12.90 -1.92
CA ALA A 68 -6.26 13.12 -0.67
C ALA A 68 -7.13 11.93 -0.28
N GLY A 69 -7.82 11.32 -1.25
CA GLY A 69 -8.64 10.13 -1.01
C GLY A 69 -7.80 8.93 -0.62
N ALA A 70 -6.69 8.72 -1.31
CA ALA A 70 -5.77 7.64 -0.98
C ALA A 70 -5.20 7.80 0.42
N ARG A 71 -4.87 9.04 0.79
CA ARG A 71 -4.37 9.35 2.13
C ARG A 71 -5.36 8.94 3.22
N ARG A 72 -6.63 9.28 3.03
CA ARG A 72 -7.68 8.89 3.98
C ARG A 72 -7.85 7.38 4.03
N ARG A 73 -7.83 6.74 2.88
CA ARG A 73 -8.00 5.29 2.78
C ARG A 73 -6.85 4.54 3.46
N VAL A 74 -5.63 4.97 3.20
CA VAL A 74 -4.44 4.40 3.83
C VAL A 74 -4.53 4.52 5.35
N GLY A 75 -4.93 5.70 5.84
CA GLY A 75 -5.09 5.90 7.27
C GLY A 75 -6.08 4.93 7.90
N LYS A 76 -7.22 4.72 7.25
CA LYS A 76 -8.22 3.76 7.73
C LYS A 76 -7.71 2.33 7.72
N LEU A 77 -7.04 1.92 6.65
CA LEU A 77 -6.56 0.56 6.53
C LEU A 77 -5.44 0.27 7.52
N LEU A 78 -4.55 1.23 7.76
CA LEU A 78 -3.49 1.08 8.76
C LEU A 78 -4.07 1.00 10.17
N ALA A 79 -5.07 1.82 10.48
CA ALA A 79 -5.73 1.77 11.77
C ALA A 79 -6.41 0.41 11.97
N LEU A 80 -7.07 -0.11 10.95
CA LEU A 80 -7.72 -1.41 11.00
C LEU A 80 -6.71 -2.53 11.18
N SER A 81 -5.60 -2.49 10.41
CA SER A 81 -4.52 -3.46 10.53
C SER A 81 -3.99 -3.50 11.96
N ASN A 82 -3.76 -2.34 12.54
CA ASN A 82 -3.25 -2.21 13.90
C ASN A 82 -4.26 -2.73 14.93
N GLN A 83 -5.52 -2.37 14.77
CA GLN A 83 -6.58 -2.76 15.68
C GLN A 83 -6.82 -4.28 15.66
N LEU A 84 -6.79 -4.88 14.49
CA LEU A 84 -7.01 -6.31 14.33
C LEU A 84 -5.73 -7.14 14.47
N GLN A 85 -4.58 -6.49 14.60
CA GLN A 85 -3.27 -7.13 14.65
C GLN A 85 -3.04 -8.05 13.43
N LEU A 86 -3.47 -7.58 12.27
CA LEU A 86 -3.29 -8.29 11.00
C LEU A 86 -2.30 -7.54 10.12
N PRO A 87 -1.58 -8.25 9.25
CA PRO A 87 -0.72 -7.59 8.27
C PRO A 87 -1.54 -6.68 7.37
N LEU A 88 -0.92 -5.61 6.89
CA LEU A 88 -1.59 -4.69 5.98
C LEU A 88 -2.11 -5.39 4.73
N SER A 89 -1.40 -6.40 4.26
CA SER A 89 -1.80 -7.18 3.09
C SER A 89 -3.14 -7.89 3.28
N GLU A 90 -3.51 -8.18 4.51
CA GLU A 90 -4.78 -8.88 4.79
C GLU A 90 -5.96 -7.93 4.99
N VAL A 91 -5.70 -6.63 5.18
CA VAL A 91 -6.76 -5.63 5.37
C VAL A 91 -6.76 -4.59 4.26
N GLN A 92 -6.18 -4.91 3.11
CA GLN A 92 -6.08 -3.96 2.00
C GLN A 92 -7.43 -3.53 1.45
N THR A 93 -8.46 -4.37 1.63
CA THR A 93 -9.84 -3.97 1.35
C THR A 93 -10.62 -4.07 2.65
N ASP A 94 -11.43 -3.06 2.96
CA ASP A 94 -12.29 -3.18 4.13
C ASP A 94 -13.40 -4.21 3.85
N PRO A 95 -14.07 -4.70 4.90
CA PRO A 95 -15.10 -5.71 4.72
C PRO A 95 -16.22 -5.30 3.75
N LEU A 96 -16.58 -4.02 3.76
CA LEU A 96 -17.63 -3.53 2.87
C LEU A 96 -17.21 -3.57 1.41
N GLU A 97 -15.97 -3.20 1.12
CA GLU A 97 -15.44 -3.26 -0.24
C GLU A 97 -15.36 -4.69 -0.74
N ARG A 98 -14.92 -5.60 0.13
CA ARG A 98 -14.87 -7.02 -0.21
C ARG A 98 -16.26 -7.56 -0.49
N PHE A 99 -17.23 -7.20 0.34
CA PHE A 99 -18.62 -7.60 0.15
C PHE A 99 -19.17 -7.09 -1.18
N LYS A 100 -18.90 -5.84 -1.50
CA LYS A 100 -19.33 -5.24 -2.77
C LYS A 100 -18.75 -5.98 -3.96
N GLN A 101 -17.48 -6.35 -3.91
CA GLN A 101 -16.84 -7.09 -4.98
C GLN A 101 -17.41 -8.49 -5.13
N GLU A 102 -17.62 -9.18 -4.03
CA GLU A 102 -18.22 -10.51 -4.04
C GLU A 102 -19.64 -10.47 -4.60
N LEU A 103 -20.42 -9.47 -4.21
CA LEU A 103 -21.75 -9.27 -4.73
C LEU A 103 -21.74 -9.00 -6.22
N LYS A 104 -20.80 -8.19 -6.68
CA LYS A 104 -20.63 -7.88 -8.09
C LYS A 104 -20.35 -9.13 -8.92
N GLU A 105 -19.49 -10.01 -8.41
CA GLU A 105 -19.17 -11.26 -9.09
C GLU A 105 -20.36 -12.20 -9.13
N VAL A 106 -21.09 -12.30 -8.04
CA VAL A 106 -22.30 -13.13 -7.97
C VAL A 106 -23.34 -12.62 -8.97
N LEU A 107 -23.58 -11.31 -9.00
CA LEU A 107 -24.50 -10.70 -9.95
C LEU A 107 -24.08 -10.93 -11.40
N LYS A 108 -22.78 -10.86 -11.65
CA LYS A 108 -22.24 -11.12 -12.97
C LYS A 108 -22.49 -12.57 -13.40
N MET A 109 -22.32 -13.50 -12.48
CA MET A 109 -22.61 -14.91 -12.76
C MET A 109 -24.08 -15.17 -13.00
N LEU A 110 -24.95 -14.55 -12.21
CA LEU A 110 -26.40 -14.72 -12.32
C LEU A 110 -26.97 -14.00 -13.52
N GLY A 111 -26.40 -12.86 -13.88
CA GLY A 111 -26.86 -12.05 -15.00
C GLY A 111 -26.38 -12.54 -16.36
N ARG A 112 -25.72 -13.64 -16.42
CA ARG A 112 -25.19 -14.19 -17.67
C ARG A 112 -26.28 -14.80 -18.50
N LYS A 113 -26.30 -14.39 -19.72
CA LYS A 113 -27.20 -14.99 -20.70
C LYS A 113 -26.40 -15.66 -21.80
#